data_f613bdc8fb1118a12f9e5ab9a43617b6
#
_entry.id   f613bdc8fb1118a12f9e5ab9a43617b6
#
_cell.length_a   1.000
_cell.length_b   1.000
_cell.length_c   1.000
_cell.angle_alpha   90.00
_cell.angle_beta   90.00
_cell.angle_gamma   90.00
#
_symmetry.space_group_name_H-M   'P 1'
#
loop_
_entity.id
_entity.type
_entity.pdbx_description
1 polymer ?
#
loop_
_entity_poly.entity_id
_entity_poly.type
_entity_poly.pdbx_seq_one_letter_code
_entity_poly.pdbx_strand_id
1 'polypeptide(L)'
;MRFNAGCRHSGRYGRTAHALYSVVSIATYGTFPHGGHRAWRKALLACGIASSLLYAAMIWTIRYAGYNPMSQVPSELTAIGAPTQALWARLGWIYTVLVAAFAYGLWTSAGRRRAVRIVGGLMLSYASLGFAWPFAAMHQRDALAAGGGTVSDTLHVASGAVTVVLMFLAIGFGARAFGTRFRRYSIFTMVVLLTFGALTFVEAPRLQANLPTPWIGLWERVNISVFLLWIAVLATVLLRDSKVRTRV
;
A
#
# COMPACT_ATOMS: atom_id res chain seq x y z
N MET A 1 -62.90 -7.88 -52.94
CA MET A 1 -62.61 -9.15 -53.65
C MET A 1 -61.65 -9.94 -52.84
N ARG A 2 -62.00 -11.17 -52.49
CA ARG A 2 -61.21 -12.22 -51.83
C ARG A 2 -60.03 -12.63 -52.70
N PHE A 3 -58.85 -12.97 -52.13
CA PHE A 3 -58.19 -14.25 -52.42
C PHE A 3 -57.27 -14.65 -51.25
N ASN A 4 -57.56 -15.83 -50.75
CA ASN A 4 -56.87 -16.61 -49.76
C ASN A 4 -55.85 -17.53 -50.49
N ALA A 5 -54.63 -17.66 -50.01
CA ALA A 5 -53.80 -18.83 -50.31
C ALA A 5 -52.79 -19.03 -49.21
N GLY A 6 -53.05 -20.05 -48.40
CA GLY A 6 -52.13 -20.55 -47.40
C GLY A 6 -51.03 -21.42 -48.04
N CYS A 7 -49.89 -21.47 -47.43
CA CYS A 7 -48.91 -22.53 -47.57
C CYS A 7 -48.35 -22.87 -46.18
N ARG A 8 -48.74 -24.03 -45.63
CA ARG A 8 -48.07 -24.70 -44.52
C ARG A 8 -46.82 -25.40 -45.05
N HIS A 9 -45.70 -25.07 -44.49
CA HIS A 9 -44.58 -26.03 -44.54
C HIS A 9 -43.97 -26.17 -43.11
N SER A 10 -44.05 -27.39 -42.68
CA SER A 10 -43.63 -27.99 -41.41
C SER A 10 -42.17 -27.73 -41.11
N GLY A 11 -41.93 -27.11 -39.96
CA GLY A 11 -40.59 -27.03 -39.39
C GLY A 11 -40.26 -28.27 -38.54
N ARG A 12 -39.13 -28.88 -38.76
CA ARG A 12 -38.53 -29.92 -37.90
C ARG A 12 -37.05 -29.64 -37.60
N TYR A 13 -36.63 -28.40 -37.61
CA TYR A 13 -35.22 -28.06 -37.36
C TYR A 13 -34.98 -27.17 -36.12
N GLY A 14 -36.01 -26.84 -35.35
CA GLY A 14 -35.89 -25.92 -34.21
C GLY A 14 -35.52 -26.53 -32.85
N ARG A 15 -35.51 -27.89 -32.67
CA ARG A 15 -35.33 -28.48 -31.32
C ARG A 15 -33.91 -28.94 -30.99
N THR A 16 -33.05 -29.15 -31.95
CA THR A 16 -31.66 -29.59 -31.72
C THR A 16 -30.71 -28.42 -31.46
N ALA A 17 -30.98 -27.21 -31.98
CA ALA A 17 -30.17 -26.03 -31.70
C ALA A 17 -30.31 -25.50 -30.26
N HIS A 18 -31.52 -25.57 -29.68
CA HIS A 18 -31.73 -25.13 -28.29
C HIS A 18 -31.07 -26.07 -27.24
N ALA A 19 -30.97 -27.35 -27.53
CA ALA A 19 -30.34 -28.33 -26.61
C ALA A 19 -28.80 -28.13 -26.55
N LEU A 20 -28.16 -27.80 -27.66
CA LEU A 20 -26.71 -27.57 -27.69
C LEU A 20 -26.34 -26.23 -27.04
N TYR A 21 -27.16 -25.19 -27.16
CA TYR A 21 -26.93 -23.91 -26.46
C TYR A 21 -27.06 -24.06 -24.94
N SER A 22 -27.97 -24.89 -24.44
CA SER A 22 -28.13 -25.13 -23.00
C SER A 22 -26.96 -25.94 -22.40
N VAL A 23 -26.36 -26.86 -23.13
CA VAL A 23 -25.24 -27.68 -22.62
C VAL A 23 -23.92 -26.88 -22.63
N VAL A 24 -23.70 -26.01 -23.61
CA VAL A 24 -22.51 -25.16 -23.67
C VAL A 24 -22.57 -24.03 -22.62
N SER A 25 -23.78 -23.54 -22.27
CA SER A 25 -23.95 -22.50 -21.25
C SER A 25 -23.75 -23.00 -19.81
N ILE A 26 -23.89 -24.30 -19.55
CA ILE A 26 -23.68 -24.89 -18.22
C ILE A 26 -22.19 -25.20 -17.94
N ALA A 27 -21.38 -25.35 -19.00
CA ALA A 27 -19.95 -25.70 -18.87
C ALA A 27 -19.04 -24.51 -18.58
N THR A 28 -19.53 -23.25 -18.71
CA THR A 28 -18.69 -22.04 -18.58
C THR A 28 -18.95 -21.20 -17.31
N TYR A 29 -19.94 -21.53 -16.51
CA TYR A 29 -20.14 -20.92 -15.20
C TYR A 29 -19.81 -21.95 -14.09
N GLY A 30 -18.53 -22.17 -13.88
CA GLY A 30 -18.06 -22.69 -12.61
C GLY A 30 -18.50 -21.67 -11.54
N THR A 31 -19.57 -21.96 -10.82
CA THR A 31 -20.00 -21.21 -9.64
C THR A 31 -18.92 -21.37 -8.58
N PHE A 32 -17.92 -20.46 -8.59
CA PHE A 32 -17.05 -20.30 -7.44
C PHE A 32 -17.97 -20.03 -6.22
N PRO A 33 -17.85 -20.77 -5.13
CA PRO A 33 -18.70 -20.60 -3.97
C PRO A 33 -18.59 -19.14 -3.50
N HIS A 34 -19.74 -18.44 -3.38
CA HIS A 34 -19.82 -17.01 -2.97
C HIS A 34 -19.09 -16.70 -1.66
N GLY A 35 -18.70 -17.68 -0.86
CA GLY A 35 -17.86 -17.57 0.32
C GLY A 35 -16.39 -17.25 0.04
N GLY A 36 -15.82 -17.75 -1.07
CA GLY A 36 -14.40 -17.59 -1.41
C GLY A 36 -13.99 -16.14 -1.68
N HIS A 37 -14.78 -15.42 -2.45
CA HIS A 37 -14.49 -14.00 -2.75
C HIS A 37 -14.51 -13.10 -1.53
N ARG A 38 -15.26 -13.45 -0.51
CA ARG A 38 -15.36 -12.67 0.74
C ARG A 38 -14.19 -12.91 1.66
N ALA A 39 -13.73 -14.15 1.78
CA ALA A 39 -12.54 -14.53 2.55
C ALA A 39 -11.27 -13.90 1.95
N TRP A 40 -11.11 -14.00 0.63
CA TRP A 40 -10.02 -13.41 -0.12
C TRP A 40 -9.89 -11.88 0.11
N ARG A 41 -11.00 -11.13 -0.03
CA ARG A 41 -11.00 -9.68 0.21
C ARG A 41 -10.59 -9.31 1.65
N LYS A 42 -11.04 -10.09 2.65
CA LYS A 42 -10.63 -9.88 4.05
C LYS A 42 -9.14 -10.16 4.24
N ALA A 43 -8.61 -11.20 3.61
CA ALA A 43 -7.19 -11.51 3.64
C ALA A 43 -6.35 -10.37 3.04
N LEU A 44 -6.74 -9.84 1.88
CA LEU A 44 -6.09 -8.68 1.27
C LEU A 44 -6.11 -7.45 2.19
N LEU A 45 -7.24 -7.14 2.81
CA LEU A 45 -7.35 -6.01 3.75
C LEU A 45 -6.51 -6.25 5.02
N ALA A 46 -6.42 -7.47 5.50
CA ALA A 46 -5.59 -7.81 6.67
C ALA A 46 -4.09 -7.63 6.38
N CYS A 47 -3.66 -7.72 5.12
CA CYS A 47 -2.28 -7.41 4.73
C CYS A 47 -1.86 -5.97 5.10
N GLY A 48 -2.81 -5.02 5.19
CA GLY A 48 -2.52 -3.67 5.68
C GLY A 48 -2.10 -3.65 7.15
N ILE A 49 -2.70 -4.48 7.98
CA ILE A 49 -2.28 -4.62 9.40
C ILE A 49 -0.94 -5.35 9.46
N ALA A 50 -0.80 -6.44 8.72
CA ALA A 50 0.43 -7.23 8.71
C ALA A 50 1.64 -6.43 8.23
N SER A 51 1.49 -5.65 7.14
CA SER A 51 2.57 -4.77 6.64
C SER A 51 2.95 -3.70 7.65
N SER A 52 1.97 -3.09 8.32
CA SER A 52 2.22 -2.07 9.34
C SER A 52 2.99 -2.63 10.54
N LEU A 53 2.60 -3.80 11.03
CA LEU A 53 3.29 -4.47 12.14
C LEU A 53 4.71 -4.90 11.75
N LEU A 54 4.88 -5.47 10.55
CA LEU A 54 6.19 -5.87 10.06
C LEU A 54 7.15 -4.68 9.99
N TYR A 55 6.74 -3.61 9.32
CA TYR A 55 7.64 -2.47 9.14
C TYR A 55 7.89 -1.72 10.45
N ALA A 56 6.90 -1.61 11.33
CA ALA A 56 7.09 -1.07 12.68
C ALA A 56 8.10 -1.92 13.46
N ALA A 57 8.00 -3.25 13.42
CA ALA A 57 9.00 -4.12 14.04
C ALA A 57 10.39 -3.87 13.44
N MET A 58 10.52 -3.76 12.11
CA MET A 58 11.79 -3.51 11.44
C MET A 58 12.45 -2.22 11.94
N ILE A 59 11.76 -1.08 11.95
CA ILE A 59 12.34 0.22 12.33
C ILE A 59 12.67 0.34 13.81
N TRP A 60 11.99 -0.42 14.68
CA TRP A 60 12.18 -0.34 16.13
C TRP A 60 13.10 -1.41 16.70
N THR A 61 13.29 -2.57 16.03
CA THR A 61 14.05 -3.70 16.59
C THR A 61 15.36 -4.02 15.88
N ILE A 62 15.44 -3.79 14.55
CA ILE A 62 16.65 -4.13 13.78
C ILE A 62 17.74 -3.09 14.06
N ARG A 63 18.93 -3.56 14.41
CA ARG A 63 20.10 -2.73 14.75
C ARG A 63 21.38 -3.49 14.42
N TYR A 64 22.49 -2.76 14.33
CA TYR A 64 23.84 -3.31 14.30
C TYR A 64 24.71 -2.61 15.35
N ALA A 65 25.90 -3.13 15.64
CA ALA A 65 26.82 -2.56 16.63
C ALA A 65 27.18 -1.11 16.26
N GLY A 66 27.02 -0.19 17.21
CA GLY A 66 27.26 1.24 16.99
C GLY A 66 26.08 2.03 16.42
N TYR A 67 25.01 1.37 15.96
CA TYR A 67 23.81 2.08 15.50
C TYR A 67 22.98 2.64 16.66
N ASN A 68 22.70 3.93 16.60
CA ASN A 68 21.85 4.63 17.57
C ASN A 68 20.51 5.05 16.94
N PRO A 69 19.38 4.44 17.35
CA PRO A 69 18.07 4.71 16.76
C PRO A 69 17.53 6.13 17.02
N MET A 70 18.09 6.87 17.96
CA MET A 70 17.69 8.26 18.24
C MET A 70 18.31 9.20 17.23
N SER A 71 19.58 9.02 16.93
CA SER A 71 20.39 9.93 16.07
C SER A 71 20.61 9.44 14.66
N GLN A 72 20.22 8.19 14.34
CA GLN A 72 20.38 7.60 13.02
C GLN A 72 19.04 7.18 12.42
N VAL A 73 18.85 7.54 11.16
CA VAL A 73 17.60 7.28 10.41
C VAL A 73 17.46 5.80 10.05
N PRO A 74 16.23 5.27 9.90
CA PRO A 74 16.01 3.90 9.44
C PRO A 74 16.67 3.57 8.11
N SER A 75 16.83 4.54 7.20
CA SER A 75 17.50 4.34 5.92
C SER A 75 18.99 4.00 6.05
N GLU A 76 19.67 4.40 7.15
CA GLU A 76 21.05 3.98 7.42
C GLU A 76 21.17 2.47 7.71
N LEU A 77 20.07 1.82 8.15
CA LEU A 77 20.03 0.34 8.29
C LEU A 77 20.01 -0.38 6.93
N THR A 78 19.62 0.32 5.86
CA THR A 78 19.58 -0.20 4.49
C THR A 78 20.70 0.33 3.63
N ALA A 79 21.54 1.20 4.18
CA ALA A 79 22.60 1.87 3.44
C ALA A 79 23.61 0.87 2.85
N ILE A 80 24.26 1.28 1.77
CA ILE A 80 25.28 0.48 1.11
C ILE A 80 26.41 0.18 2.11
N GLY A 81 26.70 -1.10 2.30
CA GLY A 81 27.70 -1.58 3.27
C GLY A 81 27.19 -1.72 4.71
N ALA A 82 25.93 -1.38 5.03
CA ALA A 82 25.38 -1.63 6.35
C ALA A 82 25.27 -3.14 6.64
N PRO A 83 25.63 -3.62 7.85
CA PRO A 83 25.53 -5.04 8.21
C PRO A 83 24.11 -5.60 8.09
N THR A 84 23.10 -4.73 8.22
CA THR A 84 21.67 -5.08 8.16
C THR A 84 21.08 -4.96 6.76
N GLN A 85 21.82 -4.47 5.76
CA GLN A 85 21.32 -4.18 4.41
C GLN A 85 20.59 -5.37 3.78
N ALA A 86 21.19 -6.56 3.79
CA ALA A 86 20.60 -7.75 3.19
C ALA A 86 19.32 -8.21 3.90
N LEU A 87 19.28 -8.13 5.23
CA LEU A 87 18.08 -8.45 6.02
C LEU A 87 16.95 -7.47 5.70
N TRP A 88 17.25 -6.16 5.67
CA TRP A 88 16.30 -5.13 5.35
C TRP A 88 15.73 -5.27 3.94
N ALA A 89 16.58 -5.58 2.95
CA ALA A 89 16.13 -5.81 1.58
C ALA A 89 15.10 -6.94 1.51
N ARG A 90 15.35 -8.08 2.15
CA ARG A 90 14.44 -9.24 2.18
C ARG A 90 13.11 -8.90 2.86
N LEU A 91 13.15 -8.29 4.03
CA LEU A 91 11.94 -7.89 4.76
C LEU A 91 11.19 -6.77 4.04
N GLY A 92 11.91 -5.86 3.39
CA GLY A 92 11.36 -4.80 2.56
C GLY A 92 10.55 -5.33 1.37
N TRP A 93 11.01 -6.41 0.73
CA TRP A 93 10.23 -7.09 -0.31
C TRP A 93 8.92 -7.67 0.22
N ILE A 94 8.98 -8.34 1.39
CA ILE A 94 7.77 -8.89 2.03
C ILE A 94 6.80 -7.74 2.38
N TYR A 95 7.30 -6.66 2.96
CA TYR A 95 6.51 -5.47 3.26
C TYR A 95 5.83 -4.91 2.00
N THR A 96 6.59 -4.74 0.93
CA THR A 96 6.08 -4.19 -0.34
C THR A 96 4.98 -5.04 -0.94
N VAL A 97 5.14 -6.37 -0.95
CA VAL A 97 4.11 -7.31 -1.42
C VAL A 97 2.85 -7.23 -0.55
N LEU A 98 2.99 -7.14 0.78
CA LEU A 98 1.84 -6.98 1.69
C LEU A 98 1.11 -5.66 1.45
N VAL A 99 1.83 -4.55 1.22
CA VAL A 99 1.23 -3.26 0.88
C VAL A 99 0.52 -3.32 -0.48
N ALA A 100 1.11 -3.94 -1.49
CA ALA A 100 0.48 -4.13 -2.80
C ALA A 100 -0.82 -4.95 -2.69
N ALA A 101 -0.79 -6.04 -1.92
CA ALA A 101 -1.97 -6.85 -1.64
C ALA A 101 -3.07 -6.05 -0.93
N PHE A 102 -2.71 -5.27 0.08
CA PHE A 102 -3.63 -4.35 0.77
C PHE A 102 -4.22 -3.31 -0.19
N ALA A 103 -3.39 -2.67 -1.00
CA ALA A 103 -3.81 -1.66 -1.96
C ALA A 103 -4.79 -2.23 -3.00
N TYR A 104 -4.54 -3.43 -3.50
CA TYR A 104 -5.47 -4.17 -4.36
C TYR A 104 -6.76 -4.50 -3.62
N GLY A 105 -6.67 -4.90 -2.35
CA GLY A 105 -7.83 -5.10 -1.47
C GLY A 105 -8.67 -3.84 -1.29
N LEU A 106 -8.05 -2.66 -1.14
CA LEU A 106 -8.73 -1.36 -1.12
C LEU A 106 -9.47 -1.11 -2.44
N TRP A 107 -8.77 -1.26 -3.56
CA TRP A 107 -9.30 -1.03 -4.89
C TRP A 107 -10.54 -1.89 -5.17
N THR A 108 -10.45 -3.19 -4.94
CA THR A 108 -11.55 -4.14 -5.16
C THR A 108 -12.69 -4.00 -4.14
N SER A 109 -12.41 -3.45 -2.95
CA SER A 109 -13.40 -3.21 -1.90
C SER A 109 -14.12 -1.86 -2.03
N ALA A 110 -13.65 -0.97 -2.89
CA ALA A 110 -14.16 0.40 -2.98
C ALA A 110 -15.64 0.49 -3.37
N GLY A 111 -16.13 -0.41 -4.23
CA GLY A 111 -17.48 -0.33 -4.75
C GLY A 111 -17.73 1.06 -5.39
N ARG A 112 -18.77 1.77 -4.92
CA ARG A 112 -19.11 3.14 -5.35
C ARG A 112 -18.32 4.24 -4.63
N ARG A 113 -17.51 3.91 -3.61
CA ARG A 113 -16.75 4.90 -2.81
C ARG A 113 -15.49 5.35 -3.56
N ARG A 114 -15.63 6.43 -4.33
CA ARG A 114 -14.54 6.99 -5.16
C ARG A 114 -13.27 7.29 -4.33
N ALA A 115 -13.42 7.84 -3.12
CA ALA A 115 -12.28 8.15 -2.25
C ALA A 115 -11.47 6.89 -1.88
N VAL A 116 -12.13 5.77 -1.55
CA VAL A 116 -11.44 4.50 -1.25
C VAL A 116 -10.70 3.97 -2.48
N ARG A 117 -11.27 4.12 -3.68
CA ARG A 117 -10.63 3.70 -4.93
C ARG A 117 -9.38 4.53 -5.21
N ILE A 118 -9.44 5.85 -4.98
CA ILE A 118 -8.28 6.74 -5.12
C ILE A 118 -7.18 6.34 -4.12
N VAL A 119 -7.53 6.10 -2.85
CA VAL A 119 -6.57 5.61 -1.84
C VAL A 119 -5.95 4.30 -2.29
N GLY A 120 -6.75 3.35 -2.82
CA GLY A 120 -6.22 2.09 -3.38
C GLY A 120 -5.20 2.32 -4.48
N GLY A 121 -5.46 3.23 -5.43
CA GLY A 121 -4.53 3.61 -6.49
C GLY A 121 -3.24 4.24 -5.95
N LEU A 122 -3.35 5.19 -5.01
CA LEU A 122 -2.21 5.82 -4.38
C LEU A 122 -1.34 4.82 -3.59
N MET A 123 -1.97 3.87 -2.90
CA MET A 123 -1.25 2.82 -2.19
C MET A 123 -0.60 1.80 -3.15
N LEU A 124 -1.18 1.57 -4.34
CA LEU A 124 -0.52 0.80 -5.40
C LEU A 124 0.72 1.53 -5.93
N SER A 125 0.64 2.85 -6.16
CA SER A 125 1.78 3.67 -6.55
C SER A 125 2.86 3.67 -5.48
N TYR A 126 2.49 3.76 -4.21
CA TYR A 126 3.40 3.64 -3.08
C TYR A 126 4.10 2.27 -3.05
N ALA A 127 3.36 1.17 -3.26
CA ALA A 127 3.95 -0.16 -3.34
C ALA A 127 4.87 -0.32 -4.55
N SER A 128 4.50 0.25 -5.71
CA SER A 128 5.36 0.24 -6.91
C SER A 128 6.70 0.93 -6.64
N LEU A 129 6.68 2.06 -5.92
CA LEU A 129 7.90 2.74 -5.49
C LEU A 129 8.71 1.86 -4.52
N GLY A 130 8.06 1.08 -3.66
CA GLY A 130 8.68 0.11 -2.77
C GLY A 130 9.54 -0.94 -3.50
N PHE A 131 9.14 -1.34 -4.72
CA PHE A 131 9.94 -2.21 -5.57
C PHE A 131 11.21 -1.52 -6.13
N ALA A 132 11.25 -0.20 -6.19
CA ALA A 132 12.39 0.56 -6.66
C ALA A 132 13.43 0.85 -5.56
N TRP A 133 13.06 0.80 -4.28
CA TRP A 133 13.92 1.13 -3.15
C TRP A 133 15.29 0.43 -3.12
N PRO A 134 15.42 -0.87 -3.45
CA PRO A 134 16.75 -1.52 -3.47
C PRO A 134 17.74 -0.89 -4.44
N PHE A 135 17.25 -0.20 -5.48
CA PHE A 135 18.06 0.50 -6.48
C PHE A 135 18.37 1.96 -6.08
N ALA A 136 17.78 2.43 -4.99
CA ALA A 136 17.94 3.75 -4.42
C ALA A 136 18.50 3.69 -2.99
N ALA A 137 19.40 2.75 -2.70
CA ALA A 137 20.05 2.66 -1.41
C ALA A 137 21.05 3.84 -1.24
N MET A 138 20.98 4.51 -0.07
CA MET A 138 21.95 5.56 0.25
C MET A 138 23.28 4.99 0.72
N HIS A 139 24.34 5.79 0.65
CA HIS A 139 25.60 5.48 1.31
C HIS A 139 25.56 5.81 2.82
N GLN A 140 26.48 5.24 3.57
CA GLN A 140 26.70 5.62 4.98
C GLN A 140 27.11 7.09 5.05
N ARG A 141 26.79 7.79 6.17
CA ARG A 141 27.03 9.23 6.30
C ARG A 141 28.52 9.63 6.23
N ASP A 142 29.43 8.76 6.65
CA ASP A 142 30.88 8.96 6.51
C ASP A 142 31.33 8.96 5.06
N ALA A 143 30.79 8.04 4.24
CA ALA A 143 31.07 8.01 2.81
C ALA A 143 30.49 9.25 2.10
N LEU A 144 29.27 9.69 2.47
CA LEU A 144 28.65 10.90 1.92
C LEU A 144 29.47 12.15 2.24
N ALA A 145 29.93 12.30 3.49
CA ALA A 145 30.77 13.44 3.92
C ALA A 145 32.14 13.47 3.24
N ALA A 146 32.66 12.28 2.87
CA ALA A 146 33.91 12.15 2.09
C ALA A 146 33.74 12.42 0.58
N GLY A 147 32.53 12.81 0.13
CA GLY A 147 32.24 13.04 -1.29
C GLY A 147 31.95 11.78 -2.09
N GLY A 148 31.69 10.64 -1.42
CA GLY A 148 31.39 9.35 -2.06
C GLY A 148 29.94 9.20 -2.51
N GLY A 149 29.15 10.26 -2.53
CA GLY A 149 27.76 10.26 -2.99
C GLY A 149 27.63 9.92 -4.48
N THR A 150 26.59 9.17 -4.83
CA THR A 150 26.31 8.73 -6.19
C THR A 150 24.88 9.07 -6.62
N VAL A 151 24.51 8.72 -7.85
CA VAL A 151 23.13 8.86 -8.35
C VAL A 151 22.12 8.11 -7.47
N SER A 152 22.54 7.00 -6.81
CA SER A 152 21.69 6.25 -5.90
C SER A 152 21.20 7.08 -4.71
N ASP A 153 22.06 7.95 -4.16
CA ASP A 153 21.71 8.86 -3.06
C ASP A 153 20.70 9.91 -3.50
N THR A 154 20.87 10.46 -4.70
CA THR A 154 19.90 11.39 -5.29
C THR A 154 18.55 10.70 -5.51
N LEU A 155 18.54 9.48 -6.03
CA LEU A 155 17.34 8.67 -6.19
C LEU A 155 16.69 8.35 -4.84
N HIS A 156 17.49 8.12 -3.79
CA HIS A 156 16.99 7.91 -2.43
C HIS A 156 16.17 9.10 -1.94
N VAL A 157 16.75 10.30 -2.02
CA VAL A 157 16.08 11.54 -1.60
C VAL A 157 14.82 11.80 -2.44
N ALA A 158 14.91 11.66 -3.77
CA ALA A 158 13.78 11.84 -4.66
C ALA A 158 12.64 10.85 -4.37
N SER A 159 12.98 9.56 -4.19
CA SER A 159 12.02 8.52 -3.84
C SER A 159 11.37 8.78 -2.47
N GLY A 160 12.14 9.27 -1.50
CA GLY A 160 11.63 9.71 -0.20
C GLY A 160 10.60 10.83 -0.33
N ALA A 161 10.90 11.86 -1.13
CA ALA A 161 9.98 12.96 -1.38
C ALA A 161 8.67 12.49 -2.03
N VAL A 162 8.75 11.64 -3.07
CA VAL A 162 7.57 11.05 -3.73
C VAL A 162 6.77 10.20 -2.73
N THR A 163 7.44 9.42 -1.89
CA THR A 163 6.80 8.63 -0.83
C THR A 163 5.97 9.49 0.10
N VAL A 164 6.53 10.61 0.58
CA VAL A 164 5.82 11.55 1.47
C VAL A 164 4.61 12.15 0.77
N VAL A 165 4.71 12.56 -0.49
CA VAL A 165 3.57 13.07 -1.27
C VAL A 165 2.47 12.01 -1.39
N LEU A 166 2.80 10.77 -1.70
CA LEU A 166 1.83 9.68 -1.78
C LEU A 166 1.15 9.41 -0.44
N MET A 167 1.88 9.46 0.68
CA MET A 167 1.34 9.35 2.03
C MET A 167 0.31 10.45 2.31
N PHE A 168 0.65 11.71 2.05
CA PHE A 168 -0.24 12.85 2.25
C PHE A 168 -1.52 12.73 1.42
N LEU A 169 -1.39 12.41 0.14
CA LEU A 169 -2.54 12.23 -0.75
C LEU A 169 -3.42 11.08 -0.28
N ALA A 170 -2.83 9.94 0.10
CA ALA A 170 -3.59 8.78 0.59
C ALA A 170 -4.40 9.12 1.86
N ILE A 171 -3.76 9.79 2.84
CA ILE A 171 -4.43 10.22 4.07
C ILE A 171 -5.50 11.26 3.77
N GLY A 172 -5.22 12.25 2.92
CA GLY A 172 -6.15 13.33 2.56
C GLY A 172 -7.42 12.82 1.87
N PHE A 173 -7.29 11.91 0.89
CA PHE A 173 -8.43 11.26 0.26
C PHE A 173 -9.13 10.28 1.21
N GLY A 174 -8.37 9.55 2.03
CA GLY A 174 -8.90 8.66 3.05
C GLY A 174 -9.74 9.38 4.10
N ALA A 175 -9.36 10.59 4.49
CA ALA A 175 -10.11 11.43 5.43
C ALA A 175 -11.55 11.72 4.96
N ARG A 176 -11.80 11.64 3.65
CA ARG A 176 -13.14 11.84 3.05
C ARG A 176 -13.93 10.55 2.86
N ALA A 177 -13.32 9.40 3.08
CA ALA A 177 -13.91 8.10 2.78
C ALA A 177 -14.84 7.57 3.88
N PHE A 178 -14.68 8.06 5.12
CA PHE A 178 -15.36 7.57 6.31
C PHE A 178 -15.85 8.74 7.19
N GLY A 179 -16.61 8.43 8.25
CA GLY A 179 -17.26 9.43 9.10
C GLY A 179 -16.27 10.35 9.85
N THR A 180 -16.84 11.31 10.60
CA THR A 180 -16.13 12.43 11.24
C THR A 180 -14.97 11.99 12.17
N ARG A 181 -15.11 10.84 12.86
CA ARG A 181 -14.05 10.33 13.75
C ARG A 181 -12.79 9.96 12.96
N PHE A 182 -12.95 9.22 11.85
CA PHE A 182 -11.82 8.84 10.99
C PHE A 182 -11.21 10.06 10.30
N ARG A 183 -12.02 11.04 9.91
CA ARG A 183 -11.56 12.31 9.33
C ARG A 183 -10.68 13.08 10.32
N ARG A 184 -11.11 13.25 11.56
CA ARG A 184 -10.31 13.93 12.61
C ARG A 184 -8.99 13.22 12.85
N TYR A 185 -9.03 11.89 12.96
CA TYR A 185 -7.83 11.06 13.10
C TYR A 185 -6.88 11.24 11.93
N SER A 186 -7.37 11.21 10.68
CA SER A 186 -6.55 11.42 9.47
C SER A 186 -5.92 12.82 9.44
N ILE A 187 -6.65 13.87 9.83
CA ILE A 187 -6.12 15.23 9.92
C ILE A 187 -5.01 15.30 10.98
N PHE A 188 -5.23 14.71 12.15
CA PHE A 188 -4.20 14.63 13.19
C PHE A 188 -2.94 13.91 12.68
N THR A 189 -3.11 12.76 12.02
CA THR A 189 -2.00 12.01 11.40
C THR A 189 -1.23 12.89 10.40
N MET A 190 -1.92 13.66 9.55
CA MET A 190 -1.28 14.58 8.61
C MET A 190 -0.46 15.66 9.31
N VAL A 191 -0.97 16.25 10.39
CA VAL A 191 -0.26 17.27 11.17
C VAL A 191 1.01 16.69 11.79
N VAL A 192 0.92 15.51 12.41
CA VAL A 192 2.10 14.84 13.00
C VAL A 192 3.12 14.51 11.91
N LEU A 193 2.67 13.93 10.78
CA LEU A 193 3.53 13.58 9.66
C LEU A 193 4.25 14.81 9.08
N LEU A 194 3.55 15.94 8.93
CA LEU A 194 4.13 17.18 8.47
C LEU A 194 5.17 17.72 9.45
N THR A 195 4.85 17.76 10.74
CA THR A 195 5.75 18.27 11.78
C THR A 195 7.04 17.46 11.84
N PHE A 196 6.95 16.15 11.99
CA PHE A 196 8.14 15.30 12.12
C PHE A 196 8.89 15.13 10.79
N GLY A 197 8.19 15.19 9.65
CA GLY A 197 8.81 15.24 8.33
C GLY A 197 9.62 16.52 8.11
N ALA A 198 9.09 17.68 8.52
CA ALA A 198 9.80 18.96 8.45
C ALA A 198 11.05 18.97 9.36
N LEU A 199 10.93 18.47 10.59
CA LEU A 199 12.07 18.34 11.52
C LEU A 199 13.17 17.44 10.91
N THR A 200 12.80 16.30 10.33
CA THR A 200 13.76 15.40 9.65
C THR A 200 14.41 16.11 8.46
N PHE A 201 13.64 16.84 7.65
CA PHE A 201 14.15 17.55 6.48
C PHE A 201 15.17 18.65 6.83
N VAL A 202 14.92 19.38 7.92
CA VAL A 202 15.85 20.44 8.40
C VAL A 202 17.20 19.85 8.83
N GLU A 203 17.21 18.63 9.38
CA GLU A 203 18.44 17.95 9.80
C GLU A 203 19.14 17.17 8.67
N ALA A 204 18.49 16.96 7.52
CA ALA A 204 19.06 16.16 6.42
C ALA A 204 20.42 16.64 5.89
N PRO A 205 20.69 17.96 5.74
CA PRO A 205 22.03 18.46 5.34
C PRO A 205 23.12 18.10 6.37
N ARG A 206 22.79 18.08 7.65
CA ARG A 206 23.73 17.71 8.71
C ARG A 206 24.07 16.21 8.64
N LEU A 207 23.09 15.36 8.31
CA LEU A 207 23.33 13.94 8.07
C LEU A 207 24.32 13.74 6.91
N GLN A 208 24.09 14.43 5.79
CA GLN A 208 24.97 14.34 4.62
C GLN A 208 26.40 14.81 4.92
N ALA A 209 26.56 15.80 5.81
CA ALA A 209 27.86 16.32 6.25
C ALA A 209 28.48 15.53 7.43
N ASN A 210 27.89 14.41 7.82
CA ASN A 210 28.25 13.60 9.00
C ASN A 210 28.34 14.43 10.30
N LEU A 211 27.53 15.47 10.42
CA LEU A 211 27.40 16.27 11.64
C LEU A 211 26.44 15.63 12.65
N PRO A 212 26.52 15.97 13.94
CA PRO A 212 25.62 15.42 14.96
C PRO A 212 24.14 15.73 14.66
N THR A 213 23.30 14.69 14.67
CA THR A 213 21.85 14.76 14.45
C THR A 213 21.12 14.02 15.58
N PRO A 214 21.04 14.59 16.80
CA PRO A 214 20.70 13.85 18.02
C PRO A 214 19.30 13.21 17.99
N TRP A 215 18.36 13.73 17.19
CA TRP A 215 16.95 13.33 17.21
C TRP A 215 16.38 12.89 15.88
N ILE A 216 17.14 13.02 14.78
CA ILE A 216 16.62 12.75 13.42
C ILE A 216 16.06 11.33 13.29
N GLY A 217 16.71 10.36 13.92
CA GLY A 217 16.28 8.96 13.91
C GLY A 217 14.94 8.74 14.59
N LEU A 218 14.71 9.42 15.73
CA LEU A 218 13.41 9.39 16.41
C LEU A 218 12.33 10.08 15.57
N TRP A 219 12.63 11.26 15.02
CA TRP A 219 11.64 12.01 14.24
C TRP A 219 11.17 11.22 13.01
N GLU A 220 12.10 10.61 12.28
CA GLU A 220 11.73 9.79 11.12
C GLU A 220 10.93 8.54 11.53
N ARG A 221 11.28 7.91 12.66
CA ARG A 221 10.51 6.76 13.18
C ARG A 221 9.10 7.14 13.58
N VAL A 222 8.91 8.28 14.24
CA VAL A 222 7.58 8.79 14.57
C VAL A 222 6.80 9.07 13.30
N ASN A 223 7.42 9.74 12.32
CA ASN A 223 6.83 10.06 11.03
C ASN A 223 6.31 8.78 10.32
N ILE A 224 7.17 7.77 10.20
CA ILE A 224 6.82 6.49 9.59
C ILE A 224 5.72 5.78 10.41
N SER A 225 5.87 5.71 11.75
CA SER A 225 4.94 4.97 12.62
C SER A 225 3.52 5.51 12.57
N VAL A 226 3.31 6.82 12.46
CA VAL A 226 1.95 7.38 12.37
C VAL A 226 1.29 7.04 11.04
N PHE A 227 2.05 6.92 9.96
CA PHE A 227 1.52 6.45 8.67
C PHE A 227 1.17 4.96 8.72
N LEU A 228 2.03 4.12 9.28
CA LEU A 228 1.75 2.69 9.47
C LEU A 228 0.50 2.47 10.32
N LEU A 229 0.37 3.24 11.41
CA LEU A 229 -0.82 3.19 12.24
C LEU A 229 -2.07 3.61 11.46
N TRP A 230 -1.97 4.63 10.60
CA TRP A 230 -3.07 5.05 9.74
C TRP A 230 -3.49 3.94 8.77
N ILE A 231 -2.54 3.22 8.15
CA ILE A 231 -2.83 2.05 7.30
C ILE A 231 -3.57 0.97 8.11
N ALA A 232 -3.08 0.62 9.29
CA ALA A 232 -3.68 -0.41 10.14
C ALA A 232 -5.10 -0.05 10.59
N VAL A 233 -5.34 1.22 10.94
CA VAL A 233 -6.69 1.72 11.30
C VAL A 233 -7.60 1.70 10.08
N LEU A 234 -7.16 2.15 8.91
CA LEU A 234 -7.92 2.09 7.66
C LEU A 234 -8.32 0.64 7.32
N ALA A 235 -7.38 -0.30 7.40
CA ALA A 235 -7.63 -1.72 7.18
C ALA A 235 -8.68 -2.26 8.16
N THR A 236 -8.57 -1.90 9.44
CA THR A 236 -9.51 -2.32 10.50
C THR A 236 -10.92 -1.78 10.26
N VAL A 237 -11.05 -0.51 9.86
CA VAL A 237 -12.35 0.11 9.54
C VAL A 237 -13.02 -0.63 8.39
N LEU A 238 -12.28 -0.95 7.33
CA LEU A 238 -12.81 -1.66 6.16
C LEU A 238 -13.19 -3.12 6.49
N LEU A 239 -12.40 -3.80 7.33
CA LEU A 239 -12.71 -5.16 7.77
C LEU A 239 -14.00 -5.20 8.61
N ARG A 240 -14.25 -4.17 9.45
CA ARG A 240 -15.49 -4.04 10.23
C ARG A 240 -16.68 -3.71 9.34
N ASP A 241 -16.53 -2.79 8.39
CA ASP A 241 -17.58 -2.39 7.43
C ASP A 241 -18.02 -3.59 6.57
N SER A 242 -17.10 -4.47 6.19
CA SER A 242 -17.40 -5.69 5.48
C SER A 242 -18.24 -6.70 6.27
N LYS A 243 -18.20 -6.66 7.62
CA LYS A 243 -19.02 -7.52 8.50
C LYS A 243 -20.46 -7.01 8.62
N VAL A 244 -20.68 -5.69 8.63
CA VAL A 244 -22.02 -5.07 8.77
C VAL A 244 -22.88 -5.36 7.55
N ARG A 245 -22.32 -5.26 6.34
CA ARG A 245 -23.04 -5.55 5.07
C ARG A 245 -23.46 -7.02 4.91
N THR A 246 -23.11 -7.88 5.85
CA THR A 246 -23.39 -9.33 5.82
C THR A 246 -24.63 -9.70 6.64
N ARG A 247 -25.13 -8.78 7.46
CA ARG A 247 -26.24 -9.04 8.39
C ARG A 247 -27.57 -8.43 7.95
N VAL A 248 -27.57 -7.81 6.77
CA VAL A 248 -28.74 -7.28 6.05
C VAL A 248 -28.90 -8.04 4.74
#